data_d3dbcd2c24d04b875a98974c120a7113
#
_entry.id   d3dbcd2c24d04b875a98974c120a7113
#
_cell.length_a   1.000
_cell.length_b   1.000
_cell.length_c   1.000
_cell.angle_alpha   90.00
_cell.angle_beta   90.00
_cell.angle_gamma   90.00
#
_symmetry.space_group_name_H-M   'P 1'
#
loop_
_entity.id
_entity.type
_entity.pdbx_description
1 polymer ?
#
loop_
_entity_poly.entity_id
_entity_poly.type
_entity_poly.pdbx_seq_one_letter_code
_entity_poly.pdbx_strand_id
1 'polypeptide(L)'
;MTEPDLTSRSPEDRSVTLRVQRLSSAAQLPARAYPDDAAFDLYAAEGCTLAPGERAVVGCGIALELPPGTAALTLPRSGLAARHGLSLVNAPGLIDPGYRGEVRLILHNSDPSDSFTVAVGDRIAQLLIVGLPTIRLAEAQELSASERSGRGFGSSGV
;
A
#
# COMPACT_ATOMS: atom_id res chain seq x y z
N MET A 1 21.84 -16.23 -24.61
CA MET A 1 21.92 -15.26 -23.50
C MET A 1 21.12 -15.87 -22.35
N THR A 2 21.84 -16.48 -21.40
CA THR A 2 21.25 -17.10 -20.21
C THR A 2 20.73 -16.01 -19.29
N GLU A 3 19.47 -16.08 -18.91
CA GLU A 3 18.90 -15.22 -17.86
C GLU A 3 19.71 -15.38 -16.56
N PRO A 4 20.00 -14.30 -15.83
CA PRO A 4 20.69 -14.38 -14.56
C PRO A 4 19.80 -15.13 -13.55
N ASP A 5 20.32 -16.19 -12.97
CA ASP A 5 19.69 -16.95 -11.90
C ASP A 5 19.49 -16.04 -10.67
N LEU A 6 18.26 -15.64 -10.43
CA LEU A 6 17.86 -14.81 -9.30
C LEU A 6 17.91 -15.55 -7.94
N THR A 7 18.13 -16.87 -7.95
CA THR A 7 18.15 -17.68 -6.72
C THR A 7 19.52 -17.71 -6.04
N SER A 8 20.58 -17.24 -6.72
CA SER A 8 21.97 -17.34 -6.24
C SER A 8 22.46 -16.12 -5.44
N ARG A 9 21.65 -15.06 -5.28
CA ARG A 9 22.05 -13.89 -4.50
C ARG A 9 21.80 -14.09 -3.01
N SER A 10 22.80 -13.72 -2.18
CA SER A 10 22.65 -13.71 -0.72
C SER A 10 21.51 -12.76 -0.29
N PRO A 11 20.88 -12.96 0.88
CA PRO A 11 19.85 -12.05 1.39
C PRO A 11 20.29 -10.58 1.46
N GLU A 12 21.57 -10.33 1.74
CA GLU A 12 22.17 -8.99 1.78
C GLU A 12 22.26 -8.34 0.41
N ASP A 13 22.42 -9.12 -0.66
CA ASP A 13 22.50 -8.65 -2.05
C ASP A 13 21.11 -8.30 -2.64
N ARG A 14 20.01 -8.51 -1.88
CA ARG A 14 18.64 -8.18 -2.23
C ARG A 14 18.10 -6.96 -1.50
N SER A 15 18.87 -6.35 -0.61
CA SER A 15 18.42 -5.18 0.13
C SER A 15 18.30 -3.97 -0.80
N VAL A 16 17.18 -3.27 -0.71
CA VAL A 16 16.94 -2.01 -1.38
C VAL A 16 16.65 -0.92 -0.36
N THR A 17 17.13 0.29 -0.58
CA THR A 17 16.92 1.40 0.32
C THR A 17 15.71 2.23 -0.10
N LEU A 18 14.71 2.31 0.78
CA LEU A 18 13.62 3.27 0.67
C LEU A 18 14.03 4.57 1.38
N ARG A 19 14.13 5.67 0.63
CA ARG A 19 14.41 6.99 1.23
C ARG A 19 13.09 7.64 1.65
N VAL A 20 13.06 8.13 2.90
CA VAL A 20 11.86 8.76 3.49
C VAL A 20 12.26 10.15 3.99
N GLN A 21 11.49 11.15 3.57
CA GLN A 21 11.62 12.53 4.04
C GLN A 21 10.49 12.84 5.02
N ARG A 22 10.80 13.39 6.19
CA ARG A 22 9.79 13.98 7.09
C ARG A 22 9.43 15.37 6.58
N LEU A 23 8.14 15.65 6.47
CA LEU A 23 7.59 16.93 6.04
C LEU A 23 7.07 17.76 7.23
N SER A 24 6.90 17.13 8.39
CA SER A 24 6.45 17.80 9.61
C SER A 24 7.14 17.22 10.85
N SER A 25 7.10 17.95 11.95
CA SER A 25 7.61 17.48 13.25
C SER A 25 6.76 16.37 13.87
N ALA A 26 5.50 16.24 13.47
CA ALA A 26 4.59 15.18 13.90
C ALA A 26 4.80 13.86 13.13
N ALA A 27 5.53 13.91 12.00
CA ALA A 27 5.76 12.74 11.16
C ALA A 27 6.59 11.68 11.89
N GLN A 28 6.17 10.43 11.75
CA GLN A 28 6.94 9.26 12.16
C GLN A 28 7.39 8.48 10.92
N LEU A 29 8.61 7.92 10.98
CA LEU A 29 9.08 7.04 9.90
C LEU A 29 8.30 5.72 9.92
N PRO A 30 7.96 5.17 8.75
CA PRO A 30 7.35 3.84 8.66
C PRO A 30 8.20 2.80 9.38
N ALA A 31 7.58 1.94 10.17
CA ALA A 31 8.28 0.92 10.93
C ALA A 31 7.54 -0.42 10.86
N ARG A 32 8.29 -1.52 10.95
CA ARG A 32 7.74 -2.86 11.12
C ARG A 32 7.55 -3.16 12.60
N ALA A 33 6.45 -3.80 12.96
CA ALA A 33 6.21 -4.26 14.32
C ALA A 33 7.12 -5.45 14.65
N TYR A 34 7.33 -6.35 13.68
CA TYR A 34 8.27 -7.47 13.76
C TYR A 34 9.24 -7.42 12.56
N PRO A 35 10.49 -7.91 12.73
CA PRO A 35 11.51 -7.84 11.66
C PRO A 35 11.08 -8.43 10.32
N ASP A 36 10.28 -9.51 10.37
CA ASP A 36 9.85 -10.26 9.18
C ASP A 36 8.48 -9.82 8.63
N ASP A 37 7.89 -8.74 9.18
CA ASP A 37 6.64 -8.20 8.64
C ASP A 37 6.83 -7.77 7.18
N ALA A 38 5.88 -8.10 6.32
CA ALA A 38 5.92 -7.78 4.90
C ALA A 38 5.76 -6.27 4.64
N ALA A 39 5.02 -5.57 5.49
CA ALA A 39 4.69 -4.16 5.34
C ALA A 39 5.17 -3.32 6.54
N PHE A 40 5.29 -2.03 6.31
CA PHE A 40 5.60 -1.03 7.33
C PHE A 40 4.32 -0.36 7.81
N ASP A 41 4.15 -0.13 9.10
CA ASP A 41 3.07 0.70 9.62
C ASP A 41 3.23 2.16 9.17
N LEU A 42 2.13 2.81 8.78
CA LEU A 42 2.01 4.24 8.50
C LEU A 42 1.28 4.94 9.63
N TYR A 43 1.82 6.07 10.03
CA TYR A 43 1.35 6.83 11.18
C TYR A 43 0.64 8.11 10.74
N ALA A 44 -0.44 8.48 11.44
CA ALA A 44 -1.12 9.75 11.24
C ALA A 44 -0.23 10.91 11.73
N ALA A 45 -0.02 11.94 10.90
CA ALA A 45 0.63 13.18 11.30
C ALA A 45 -0.39 14.27 11.69
N GLU A 46 -1.66 14.01 11.46
CA GLU A 46 -2.79 14.86 11.82
C GLU A 46 -3.94 14.01 12.38
N GLY A 47 -4.77 14.60 13.23
CA GLY A 47 -5.91 13.94 13.83
C GLY A 47 -7.21 14.27 13.10
N CYS A 48 -8.17 13.35 13.15
CA CYS A 48 -9.54 13.58 12.70
C CYS A 48 -10.51 12.65 13.41
N THR A 49 -11.80 12.99 13.34
CA THR A 49 -12.89 12.09 13.75
C THR A 49 -13.74 11.80 12.54
N LEU A 50 -14.00 10.51 12.29
CA LEU A 50 -14.88 10.05 11.22
C LEU A 50 -16.17 9.52 11.83
N ALA A 51 -17.30 10.15 11.52
CA ALA A 51 -18.61 9.61 11.82
C ALA A 51 -18.90 8.32 11.01
N PRO A 52 -19.94 7.55 11.37
CA PRO A 52 -20.36 6.40 10.57
C PRO A 52 -20.57 6.73 9.11
N GLY A 53 -19.94 5.96 8.21
CA GLY A 53 -20.00 6.17 6.76
C GLY A 53 -19.13 7.33 6.23
N GLU A 54 -18.45 8.07 7.09
CA GLU A 54 -17.63 9.22 6.68
C GLU A 54 -16.24 8.79 6.17
N ARG A 55 -15.66 9.63 5.32
CA ARG A 55 -14.27 9.52 4.87
C ARG A 55 -13.50 10.80 5.09
N ALA A 56 -12.21 10.67 5.37
CA ALA A 56 -11.29 11.78 5.48
C ALA A 56 -9.96 11.46 4.81
N VAL A 57 -9.27 12.49 4.33
CA VAL A 57 -7.90 12.37 3.83
C VAL A 57 -6.97 12.75 4.97
N VAL A 58 -6.15 11.81 5.43
CA VAL A 58 -5.23 12.00 6.56
C VAL A 58 -3.79 11.93 6.07
N GLY A 59 -3.00 12.95 6.36
CA GLY A 59 -1.58 13.03 6.03
C GLY A 59 -0.73 12.20 6.98
N CYS A 60 0.31 11.54 6.41
CA CYS A 60 1.34 10.84 7.20
C CYS A 60 2.55 11.74 7.51
N GLY A 61 2.59 12.97 6.98
CA GLY A 61 3.70 13.91 7.17
C GLY A 61 5.03 13.44 6.57
N ILE A 62 5.01 12.50 5.64
CA ILE A 62 6.21 11.95 4.98
C ILE A 62 6.06 11.95 3.46
N ALA A 63 7.20 12.06 2.78
CA ALA A 63 7.33 11.78 1.35
C ALA A 63 8.33 10.64 1.12
N LEU A 64 8.15 9.91 0.03
CA LEU A 64 8.95 8.73 -0.31
C LEU A 64 9.73 8.95 -1.61
N GLU A 65 10.95 8.40 -1.65
CA GLU A 65 11.68 8.16 -2.89
C GLU A 65 11.86 6.65 -3.03
N LEU A 66 11.01 6.07 -3.86
CA LEU A 66 11.01 4.62 -4.09
C LEU A 66 12.22 4.21 -4.93
N PRO A 67 12.83 3.05 -4.65
CA PRO A 67 13.89 2.50 -5.50
C PRO A 67 13.40 2.26 -6.93
N PRO A 68 14.27 2.39 -7.95
CA PRO A 68 13.90 2.07 -9.33
C PRO A 68 13.33 0.65 -9.45
N GLY A 69 12.31 0.48 -10.29
CA GLY A 69 11.65 -0.80 -10.51
C GLY A 69 10.76 -1.27 -9.36
N THR A 70 10.35 -0.35 -8.47
CA THR A 70 9.40 -0.65 -7.39
C THR A 70 8.22 0.33 -7.38
N ALA A 71 7.13 -0.07 -6.75
CA ALA A 71 6.03 0.80 -6.35
C ALA A 71 5.68 0.54 -4.88
N ALA A 72 4.89 1.41 -4.28
CA ALA A 72 4.36 1.16 -2.95
C ALA A 72 2.84 1.05 -2.96
N LEU A 73 2.32 0.17 -2.13
CA LEU A 73 0.89 -0.01 -1.92
C LEU A 73 0.54 0.38 -0.48
N THR A 74 -0.49 1.19 -0.32
CA THR A 74 -1.08 1.46 0.99
C THR A 74 -2.27 0.53 1.22
N LEU A 75 -2.26 -0.16 2.36
CA LEU A 75 -3.21 -1.20 2.72
C LEU A 75 -3.86 -0.88 4.06
N PRO A 76 -5.15 -1.25 4.27
CA PRO A 76 -5.77 -1.14 5.59
C PRO A 76 -5.10 -2.10 6.58
N ARG A 77 -5.20 -1.77 7.87
CA ARG A 77 -4.77 -2.65 8.97
C ARG A 77 -5.92 -3.55 9.37
N SER A 78 -5.70 -4.86 9.32
CA SER A 78 -6.72 -5.87 9.64
C SER A 78 -7.37 -5.67 11.02
N GLY A 79 -6.58 -5.29 12.02
CA GLY A 79 -7.10 -5.04 13.37
C GLY A 79 -8.04 -3.82 13.47
N LEU A 80 -7.78 -2.75 12.73
CA LEU A 80 -8.67 -1.59 12.67
C LEU A 80 -9.91 -1.90 11.83
N ALA A 81 -9.74 -2.60 10.71
CA ALA A 81 -10.85 -3.02 9.87
C ALA A 81 -11.83 -3.92 10.63
N ALA A 82 -11.32 -4.93 11.34
CA ALA A 82 -12.16 -5.91 12.04
C ALA A 82 -12.87 -5.35 13.28
N ARG A 83 -12.22 -4.45 14.03
CA ARG A 83 -12.79 -3.95 15.29
C ARG A 83 -13.56 -2.64 15.16
N HIS A 84 -13.20 -1.82 14.17
CA HIS A 84 -13.71 -0.45 14.05
C HIS A 84 -14.24 -0.13 12.66
N GLY A 85 -14.26 -1.09 11.74
CA GLY A 85 -14.68 -0.82 10.36
C GLY A 85 -13.80 0.20 9.62
N LEU A 86 -12.61 0.55 10.16
CA LEU A 86 -11.75 1.53 9.50
C LEU A 86 -10.98 0.90 8.34
N SER A 87 -11.12 1.48 7.16
CA SER A 87 -10.52 1.02 5.92
C SER A 87 -9.98 2.18 5.08
N LEU A 88 -9.45 1.87 3.90
CA LEU A 88 -9.06 2.83 2.87
C LEU A 88 -10.04 2.73 1.70
N VAL A 89 -10.56 3.87 1.24
CA VAL A 89 -11.51 3.93 0.12
C VAL A 89 -10.90 3.38 -1.16
N ASN A 90 -9.62 3.66 -1.40
CA ASN A 90 -8.88 3.26 -2.60
C ASN A 90 -7.91 2.11 -2.34
N ALA A 91 -8.21 1.19 -1.41
CA ALA A 91 -7.30 0.06 -1.14
C ALA A 91 -7.28 -0.95 -2.31
N PRO A 92 -6.07 -1.36 -2.76
CA PRO A 92 -4.77 -0.81 -2.39
C PRO A 92 -4.52 0.56 -3.03
N GLY A 93 -4.10 1.55 -2.22
CA GLY A 93 -3.65 2.82 -2.76
C GLY A 93 -2.29 2.68 -3.41
N LEU A 94 -2.12 3.12 -4.65
CA LEU A 94 -0.88 2.99 -5.41
C LEU A 94 -0.04 4.26 -5.31
N ILE A 95 1.25 4.11 -4.98
CA ILE A 95 2.25 5.17 -5.00
C ILE A 95 3.28 4.83 -6.06
N ASP A 96 3.35 5.68 -7.08
CA ASP A 96 4.27 5.53 -8.19
C ASP A 96 5.73 5.86 -7.81
N PRO A 97 6.74 5.29 -8.50
CA PRO A 97 8.15 5.54 -8.23
C PRO A 97 8.55 7.02 -8.32
N GLY A 98 7.88 7.77 -9.18
CA GLY A 98 8.15 9.20 -9.42
C GLY A 98 7.39 10.15 -8.48
N TYR A 99 6.47 9.65 -7.63
CA TYR A 99 5.73 10.51 -6.71
C TYR A 99 6.64 11.03 -5.59
N ARG A 100 6.59 12.34 -5.34
CA ARG A 100 7.39 13.03 -4.30
C ARG A 100 6.53 13.84 -3.35
N GLY A 101 5.20 13.77 -3.50
CA GLY A 101 4.28 14.42 -2.58
C GLY A 101 4.14 13.68 -1.25
N GLU A 102 3.39 14.29 -0.34
CA GLU A 102 3.06 13.67 0.93
C GLU A 102 2.26 12.38 0.75
N VAL A 103 2.62 11.33 1.49
CA VAL A 103 1.78 10.13 1.62
C VAL A 103 0.53 10.50 2.41
N ARG A 104 -0.63 10.44 1.75
CA ARG A 104 -1.94 10.73 2.32
C ARG A 104 -2.86 9.54 2.14
N LEU A 105 -3.68 9.28 3.14
CA LEU A 105 -4.55 8.11 3.22
C LEU A 105 -6.01 8.56 3.18
N ILE A 106 -6.82 7.94 2.33
CA ILE A 106 -8.26 8.20 2.25
C ILE A 106 -8.96 7.19 3.16
N LEU A 107 -9.05 7.52 4.44
CA LEU A 107 -9.70 6.69 5.45
C LEU A 107 -11.22 6.70 5.27
N HIS A 108 -11.85 5.58 5.61
CA HIS A 108 -13.30 5.42 5.62
C HIS A 108 -13.72 4.65 6.86
N ASN A 109 -14.69 5.19 7.59
CA ASN A 109 -15.36 4.50 8.68
C ASN A 109 -16.61 3.79 8.16
N SER A 110 -16.54 2.46 8.04
CA SER A 110 -17.67 1.61 7.63
C SER A 110 -18.50 1.10 8.79
N ASP A 111 -18.19 1.48 10.04
CA ASP A 111 -19.01 1.15 11.19
C ASP A 111 -20.39 1.82 11.05
N PRO A 112 -21.50 1.12 11.32
CA PRO A 112 -22.83 1.67 11.14
C PRO A 112 -23.27 2.65 12.27
N SER A 113 -22.61 2.64 13.42
CA SER A 113 -23.05 3.35 14.61
C SER A 113 -21.96 4.20 15.28
N ASP A 114 -20.72 3.72 15.28
CA ASP A 114 -19.67 4.31 16.10
C ASP A 114 -18.74 5.19 15.30
N SER A 115 -18.45 6.38 15.83
CA SER A 115 -17.42 7.27 15.27
C SER A 115 -16.04 6.75 15.63
N PHE A 116 -15.08 6.93 14.72
CA PHE A 116 -13.67 6.61 14.93
C PHE A 116 -12.82 7.87 14.98
N THR A 117 -12.05 8.04 16.06
CA THR A 117 -11.11 9.16 16.20
C THR A 117 -9.69 8.70 15.94
N VAL A 118 -9.04 9.35 15.00
CA VAL A 118 -7.61 9.20 14.69
C VAL A 118 -6.86 10.27 15.47
N ALA A 119 -5.89 9.86 16.28
CA ALA A 119 -4.95 10.75 16.93
C ALA A 119 -3.62 10.81 16.18
N VAL A 120 -2.87 11.90 16.34
CA VAL A 120 -1.50 12.01 15.83
C VAL A 120 -0.64 10.89 16.42
N GLY A 121 0.07 10.18 15.57
CA GLY A 121 0.91 9.03 15.96
C GLY A 121 0.18 7.67 15.91
N ASP A 122 -1.12 7.63 15.65
CA ASP A 122 -1.82 6.38 15.45
C ASP A 122 -1.34 5.68 14.18
N ARG A 123 -1.22 4.35 14.27
CA ARG A 123 -0.95 3.49 13.10
C ARG A 123 -2.24 3.23 12.36
N ILE A 124 -2.42 3.88 11.22
CA ILE A 124 -3.70 3.93 10.49
C ILE A 124 -3.73 3.12 9.19
N ALA A 125 -2.57 2.74 8.67
CA ALA A 125 -2.45 1.93 7.46
C ALA A 125 -1.11 1.17 7.45
N GLN A 126 -0.87 0.42 6.37
CA GLN A 126 0.38 -0.30 6.13
C GLN A 126 0.91 0.04 4.74
N LEU A 127 2.25 0.10 4.60
CA LEU A 127 2.98 0.36 3.36
C LEU A 127 3.71 -0.90 2.92
N LEU A 128 3.34 -1.47 1.78
CA LEU A 128 4.00 -2.61 1.15
C LEU A 128 4.80 -2.14 -0.07
N ILE A 129 6.07 -2.50 -0.16
CA ILE A 129 6.88 -2.24 -1.36
C ILE A 129 6.82 -3.46 -2.27
N VAL A 130 6.52 -3.23 -3.55
CA VAL A 130 6.41 -4.27 -4.57
C VAL A 130 7.39 -4.02 -5.71
N GLY A 131 7.99 -5.09 -6.23
CA GLY A 131 8.80 -5.04 -7.43
C GLY A 131 7.94 -4.93 -8.69
N LEU A 132 8.36 -4.13 -9.66
CA LEU A 132 7.67 -3.95 -10.93
C LEU A 132 8.48 -4.59 -12.06
N PRO A 133 7.91 -5.51 -12.83
CA PRO A 133 8.53 -5.97 -14.06
C PRO A 133 8.52 -4.87 -15.11
N THR A 134 9.50 -4.87 -16.00
CA THR A 134 9.45 -4.02 -17.20
C THR A 134 8.44 -4.58 -18.18
N ILE A 135 7.33 -3.86 -18.40
CA ILE A 135 6.26 -4.28 -19.31
C ILE A 135 6.27 -3.37 -20.54
N ARG A 136 6.23 -3.99 -21.71
CA ARG A 136 5.97 -3.34 -23.00
C ARG A 136 4.58 -3.73 -23.47
N LEU A 137 3.74 -2.75 -23.74
CA LEU A 137 2.44 -3.00 -24.35
C LEU A 137 2.62 -3.21 -25.85
N ALA A 138 2.02 -4.27 -26.40
CA ALA A 138 1.92 -4.53 -27.81
C ALA A 138 0.45 -4.79 -28.16
N GLU A 139 -0.04 -4.09 -29.18
CA GLU A 139 -1.36 -4.37 -29.73
C GLU A 139 -1.32 -5.71 -30.47
N ALA A 140 -2.31 -6.55 -30.24
CA ALA A 140 -2.47 -7.84 -30.92
C ALA A 140 -3.87 -7.91 -31.52
N GLN A 141 -3.97 -8.39 -32.76
CA GLN A 141 -5.25 -8.65 -33.41
C GLN A 141 -6.00 -9.81 -32.77
N GLU A 142 -5.26 -10.81 -32.30
CA GLU A 142 -5.79 -11.99 -31.60
C GLU A 142 -4.90 -12.32 -30.40
N LEU A 143 -5.52 -12.83 -29.35
CA LEU A 143 -4.81 -13.37 -28.19
C LEU A 143 -4.75 -14.90 -28.28
N SER A 144 -3.72 -15.50 -27.71
CA SER A 144 -3.58 -16.95 -27.65
C SER A 144 -4.76 -17.58 -26.90
N ALA A 145 -5.17 -18.77 -27.32
CA ALA A 145 -6.20 -19.54 -26.65
C ALA A 145 -5.77 -19.91 -25.23
N SER A 146 -6.73 -19.89 -24.30
CA SER A 146 -6.54 -20.37 -22.93
C SER A 146 -7.71 -21.24 -22.50
N GLU A 147 -7.48 -22.18 -21.56
CA GLU A 147 -8.54 -23.04 -21.02
C GLU A 147 -9.68 -22.24 -20.37
N ARG A 148 -9.35 -21.11 -19.73
CA ARG A 148 -10.33 -20.22 -19.12
C ARG A 148 -11.10 -19.41 -20.16
N SER A 149 -10.48 -19.09 -21.31
CA SER A 149 -11.06 -18.24 -22.37
C SER A 149 -11.65 -16.94 -21.78
N GLY A 150 -12.80 -16.48 -22.25
CA GLY A 150 -13.51 -15.29 -21.75
C GLY A 150 -14.32 -15.48 -20.47
N ARG A 151 -14.25 -16.63 -19.79
CA ARG A 151 -15.04 -16.92 -18.57
C ARG A 151 -14.50 -16.14 -17.38
N GLY A 152 -15.37 -15.31 -16.79
CA GLY A 152 -15.09 -14.50 -15.59
C GLY A 152 -16.27 -14.54 -14.61
N PHE A 153 -16.31 -13.60 -13.65
CA PHE A 153 -17.44 -13.35 -12.75
C PHE A 153 -17.96 -14.59 -12.00
N GLY A 154 -17.06 -15.38 -11.38
CA GLY A 154 -17.44 -16.56 -10.61
C GLY A 154 -17.54 -17.85 -11.43
N SER A 155 -16.97 -17.89 -12.64
CA SER A 155 -16.99 -19.09 -13.50
C SER A 155 -16.28 -20.31 -12.90
N SER A 156 -15.54 -20.16 -11.80
CA SER A 156 -14.89 -21.22 -11.03
C SER A 156 -15.77 -21.80 -9.90
N GLY A 157 -17.01 -21.29 -9.74
CA GLY A 157 -17.95 -21.70 -8.70
C GLY A 157 -17.69 -21.05 -7.33
N VAL A 158 -18.51 -21.35 -6.35
CA VAL A 158 -18.39 -21.03 -4.91
C VAL A 158 -17.93 -22.26 -4.15
#